data_59273f3cc8a2a9b83f9cbe45275d4fb9
#
_entry.id   59273f3cc8a2a9b83f9cbe45275d4fb9
#
_cell.length_a   1.000
_cell.length_b   1.000
_cell.length_c   1.000
_cell.angle_alpha   90.00
_cell.angle_beta   90.00
_cell.angle_gamma   90.00
#
_symmetry.space_group_name_H-M   'P 1'
#
loop_
_entity.id
_entity.type
_entity.pdbx_description
1 polymer ?
#
loop_
_entity_poly.entity_id
_entity_poly.type
_entity_poly.pdbx_seq_one_letter_code
_entity_poly.pdbx_strand_id
1 'polypeptide(L)'
;MRYKYRGGHRGGRVIKKTPVTPEKPANKSISGNDDYRFSAESHPVPAEPSTPEPQHHGKNQLYELSTNLSDRDFAILSTLRDAKYLLTDQIRRLHFYDHASKHTATRKNMKTLHRLEDHGLIKTFKRRIGGANKGSASYVWFLTEAGQRLLNLRDNIDEPRRSHRYLEPSYVHVRHTLAVAECYVQLIEISRKYKHLSLANVQWEPECWRPYTKDGYDQQLKPDFFAVTKNGEYEDRWFIEIDLNTEALSVVLEKCKRYHNYLRTGIEQKKHQVFPVTVWVVPDESRKQKLIEGIDKTFKNGPKMFAVITDLEFEDLIKHGATDGLH
;
A
#
# COMPACT_ATOMS: atom_id res chain seq x y z
N MET A 1 -24.76 34.72 -31.63
CA MET A 1 -25.82 33.74 -32.05
C MET A 1 -26.50 33.19 -30.82
N ARG A 2 -27.78 33.52 -30.65
CA ARG A 2 -28.59 33.06 -29.51
C ARG A 2 -29.26 31.74 -29.90
N TYR A 3 -29.16 30.68 -29.09
CA TYR A 3 -29.99 29.48 -29.25
C TYR A 3 -31.07 29.44 -28.19
N LYS A 4 -32.31 29.34 -28.66
CA LYS A 4 -33.55 29.26 -27.88
C LYS A 4 -33.77 27.85 -27.33
N TYR A 5 -34.15 27.78 -26.04
CA TYR A 5 -34.78 26.63 -25.42
C TYR A 5 -36.20 26.39 -26.00
N ARG A 6 -36.51 25.15 -26.34
CA ARG A 6 -37.88 24.68 -26.54
C ARG A 6 -38.19 23.59 -25.54
N GLY A 7 -39.12 23.90 -24.62
CA GLY A 7 -39.65 22.94 -23.69
C GLY A 7 -40.69 22.01 -24.36
N GLY A 8 -40.77 20.77 -23.86
CA GLY A 8 -41.81 19.80 -24.20
C GLY A 8 -42.19 19.01 -22.95
N HIS A 9 -43.31 19.41 -22.35
CA HIS A 9 -44.01 18.64 -21.30
C HIS A 9 -44.65 17.39 -21.92
N ARG A 10 -44.43 16.21 -21.29
CA ARG A 10 -45.44 15.12 -21.25
C ARG A 10 -45.37 14.40 -19.91
N GLY A 11 -46.55 14.35 -19.27
CA GLY A 11 -46.76 13.80 -17.95
C GLY A 11 -46.65 12.27 -17.87
N GLY A 12 -46.18 11.78 -16.76
CA GLY A 12 -46.20 10.37 -16.39
C GLY A 12 -46.61 10.25 -14.93
N ARG A 13 -47.64 9.49 -14.67
CA ARG A 13 -48.36 9.23 -13.41
C ARG A 13 -47.47 8.90 -12.25
N VAL A 14 -47.72 9.58 -11.11
CA VAL A 14 -47.21 9.24 -9.79
C VAL A 14 -48.06 8.10 -9.22
N ILE A 15 -47.48 6.94 -8.96
CA ILE A 15 -48.08 5.87 -8.15
C ILE A 15 -47.49 5.98 -6.77
N LYS A 16 -48.33 6.40 -5.79
CA LYS A 16 -48.01 6.36 -4.36
C LYS A 16 -48.04 4.91 -3.88
N LYS A 17 -46.92 4.39 -3.42
CA LYS A 17 -46.86 3.16 -2.63
C LYS A 17 -46.78 3.53 -1.13
N THR A 18 -47.79 3.07 -0.39
CA THR A 18 -47.87 3.07 1.07
C THR A 18 -46.76 2.20 1.69
N PRO A 19 -46.19 2.58 2.83
CA PRO A 19 -45.19 1.75 3.50
C PRO A 19 -45.86 0.61 4.25
N VAL A 20 -45.37 -0.59 4.02
CA VAL A 20 -45.72 -1.81 4.76
C VAL A 20 -44.79 -1.92 5.95
N THR A 21 -45.32 -1.93 7.14
CA THR A 21 -44.64 -2.18 8.42
C THR A 21 -44.38 -3.68 8.55
N PRO A 22 -43.17 -4.13 8.92
CA PRO A 22 -42.94 -5.55 9.20
C PRO A 22 -43.39 -5.88 10.63
N GLU A 23 -44.28 -6.87 10.74
CA GLU A 23 -44.71 -7.50 12.00
C GLU A 23 -43.54 -8.23 12.68
N LYS A 24 -43.50 -8.09 14.02
CA LYS A 24 -42.60 -8.86 14.91
C LYS A 24 -43.11 -10.30 15.04
N PRO A 25 -42.24 -11.31 14.99
CA PRO A 25 -42.62 -12.67 15.32
C PRO A 25 -42.77 -12.85 16.82
N ALA A 26 -43.87 -13.54 17.20
CA ALA A 26 -44.29 -13.84 18.55
C ALA A 26 -43.31 -14.81 19.25
N ASN A 27 -43.02 -14.48 20.50
CA ASN A 27 -42.30 -15.32 21.46
C ASN A 27 -43.17 -16.53 21.85
N LYS A 28 -42.70 -17.76 21.53
CA LYS A 28 -43.22 -19.00 22.14
C LYS A 28 -42.29 -19.39 23.29
N SER A 29 -42.82 -19.26 24.50
CA SER A 29 -42.29 -19.85 25.72
C SER A 29 -42.42 -21.37 25.67
N ILE A 30 -41.31 -22.06 25.80
CA ILE A 30 -41.30 -23.50 26.11
C ILE A 30 -40.65 -23.63 27.49
N SER A 31 -41.51 -24.03 28.45
CA SER A 31 -41.09 -24.50 29.76
C SER A 31 -40.66 -25.97 29.64
N GLY A 32 -39.46 -26.27 30.08
CA GLY A 32 -38.95 -27.61 30.21
C GLY A 32 -37.84 -27.60 31.26
N ASN A 33 -38.20 -27.99 32.48
CA ASN A 33 -37.25 -28.39 33.51
C ASN A 33 -36.49 -29.62 33.05
N ASP A 34 -35.15 -29.55 33.03
CA ASP A 34 -34.33 -30.73 33.27
C ASP A 34 -33.06 -30.27 33.99
N ASP A 35 -32.97 -30.68 35.25
CA ASP A 35 -31.82 -30.57 36.12
C ASP A 35 -30.66 -31.42 35.59
N TYR A 36 -29.67 -30.79 34.95
CA TYR A 36 -28.35 -31.35 34.85
C TYR A 36 -27.33 -30.49 35.63
N ARG A 37 -27.07 -30.94 36.88
CA ARG A 37 -25.89 -30.53 37.64
C ARG A 37 -24.63 -30.99 36.93
N PHE A 38 -23.99 -30.08 36.20
CA PHE A 38 -22.58 -30.25 35.84
C PHE A 38 -21.73 -29.71 36.99
N SER A 39 -21.03 -30.61 37.64
CA SER A 39 -19.92 -30.29 38.53
C SER A 39 -18.80 -29.64 37.71
N ALA A 40 -18.59 -28.35 37.95
CA ALA A 40 -17.49 -27.61 37.36
C ALA A 40 -16.17 -28.06 38.04
N GLU A 41 -15.50 -29.02 37.47
CA GLU A 41 -14.06 -29.20 37.70
C GLU A 41 -13.34 -28.08 36.93
N SER A 42 -12.82 -27.11 37.69
CA SER A 42 -12.00 -26.01 37.20
C SER A 42 -10.65 -26.58 36.74
N HIS A 43 -10.53 -26.92 35.45
CA HIS A 43 -9.22 -27.10 34.86
C HIS A 43 -8.54 -25.71 34.79
N PRO A 44 -7.29 -25.58 35.29
CA PRO A 44 -6.56 -24.33 35.17
C PRO A 44 -6.38 -24.04 33.67
N VAL A 45 -6.94 -22.91 33.22
CA VAL A 45 -6.67 -22.35 31.89
C VAL A 45 -5.16 -22.17 31.79
N PRO A 46 -4.47 -22.73 30.76
CA PRO A 46 -3.05 -22.45 30.57
C PRO A 46 -2.86 -20.95 30.44
N ALA A 47 -2.00 -20.38 31.24
CA ALA A 47 -1.64 -18.96 31.15
C ALA A 47 -1.23 -18.66 29.70
N GLU A 48 -1.90 -17.72 29.05
CA GLU A 48 -1.50 -17.22 27.74
C GLU A 48 -0.02 -16.79 27.86
N PRO A 49 0.85 -17.16 26.90
CA PRO A 49 2.23 -16.73 26.93
C PRO A 49 2.25 -15.20 26.94
N SER A 50 2.78 -14.63 28.01
CA SER A 50 2.93 -13.19 28.20
C SER A 50 3.61 -12.62 26.96
N THR A 51 2.94 -11.66 26.31
CA THR A 51 3.55 -10.87 25.24
C THR A 51 4.83 -10.26 25.80
N PRO A 52 6.01 -10.49 25.20
CA PRO A 52 7.23 -9.88 25.70
C PRO A 52 7.06 -8.36 25.68
N GLU A 53 7.31 -7.73 26.82
CA GLU A 53 7.26 -6.29 26.94
C GLU A 53 8.20 -5.63 25.92
N PRO A 54 7.85 -4.45 25.38
CA PRO A 54 8.73 -3.74 24.47
C PRO A 54 10.07 -3.50 25.13
N GLN A 55 11.15 -4.01 24.54
CA GLN A 55 12.51 -3.79 25.05
C GLN A 55 12.84 -2.30 24.91
N HIS A 56 12.87 -1.59 26.03
CA HIS A 56 13.29 -0.19 26.09
C HIS A 56 14.82 -0.11 26.05
N HIS A 57 15.38 0.05 24.85
CA HIS A 57 16.81 0.30 24.69
C HIS A 57 17.16 1.74 25.10
N GLY A 58 18.10 1.87 26.04
CA GLY A 58 18.75 3.16 26.35
C GLY A 58 19.60 3.65 25.15
N LYS A 59 19.94 4.96 25.12
CA LYS A 59 20.76 5.55 24.04
C LYS A 59 22.11 4.82 23.87
N ASN A 60 22.77 4.45 24.96
CA ASN A 60 24.05 3.72 24.94
C ASN A 60 23.89 2.30 24.33
N GLN A 61 22.83 1.60 24.69
CA GLN A 61 22.54 0.27 24.09
C GLN A 61 22.29 0.33 22.60
N LEU A 62 21.56 1.36 22.11
CA LEU A 62 21.36 1.56 20.66
C LEU A 62 22.68 1.89 19.96
N TYR A 63 23.56 2.65 20.61
CA TYR A 63 24.89 2.94 20.06
C TYR A 63 25.73 1.66 19.95
N GLU A 64 25.80 0.83 20.99
CA GLU A 64 26.49 -0.47 20.97
C GLU A 64 25.89 -1.42 19.91
N LEU A 65 24.56 -1.47 19.79
CA LEU A 65 23.90 -2.24 18.72
C LEU A 65 24.31 -1.73 17.35
N SER A 66 24.38 -0.41 17.15
CA SER A 66 24.72 0.18 15.85
C SER A 66 26.10 -0.23 15.36
N THR A 67 27.06 -0.43 16.27
CA THR A 67 28.43 -0.87 15.89
C THR A 67 28.52 -2.35 15.49
N ASN A 68 27.51 -3.15 15.87
CA ASN A 68 27.44 -4.59 15.58
C ASN A 68 26.56 -4.95 14.37
N LEU A 69 25.85 -3.98 13.80
CA LEU A 69 25.02 -4.19 12.63
C LEU A 69 25.79 -3.96 11.33
N SER A 70 25.52 -4.82 10.34
CA SER A 70 26.06 -4.68 8.99
C SER A 70 25.30 -3.64 8.18
N ASP A 71 25.91 -3.17 7.06
CA ASP A 71 25.23 -2.29 6.09
C ASP A 71 23.93 -2.91 5.56
N ARG A 72 23.89 -4.23 5.39
CA ARG A 72 22.67 -4.95 4.97
C ARG A 72 21.57 -4.87 6.02
N ASP A 73 21.91 -4.96 7.30
CA ASP A 73 20.95 -4.80 8.39
C ASP A 73 20.33 -3.40 8.37
N PHE A 74 21.16 -2.38 8.25
CA PHE A 74 20.68 -1.01 8.11
C PHE A 74 19.86 -0.79 6.85
N ALA A 75 20.21 -1.39 5.73
CA ALA A 75 19.43 -1.32 4.50
C ALA A 75 18.02 -1.95 4.69
N ILE A 76 17.93 -3.09 5.39
CA ILE A 76 16.64 -3.72 5.73
C ILE A 76 15.81 -2.81 6.62
N LEU A 77 16.40 -2.26 7.69
CA LEU A 77 15.70 -1.34 8.60
C LEU A 77 15.21 -0.08 7.87
N SER A 78 16.04 0.52 7.00
CA SER A 78 15.66 1.68 6.21
C SER A 78 14.51 1.36 5.25
N THR A 79 14.57 0.23 4.55
CA THR A 79 13.47 -0.17 3.66
C THR A 79 12.16 -0.42 4.44
N LEU A 80 12.24 -1.01 5.65
CA LEU A 80 11.07 -1.18 6.52
C LEU A 80 10.52 0.16 7.05
N ARG A 81 11.38 1.16 7.30
CA ARG A 81 10.96 2.51 7.64
C ARG A 81 10.12 3.12 6.52
N ASP A 82 10.61 3.03 5.30
CA ASP A 82 10.03 3.69 4.14
C ASP A 82 8.76 2.96 3.65
N ALA A 83 8.82 1.62 3.51
CA ALA A 83 7.71 0.79 3.05
C ALA A 83 6.66 0.47 4.13
N LYS A 84 6.92 0.77 5.40
CA LYS A 84 6.11 0.44 6.59
C LYS A 84 6.01 -1.07 6.85
N TYR A 85 5.64 -1.88 5.85
CA TYR A 85 5.46 -3.34 5.95
C TYR A 85 6.10 -4.04 4.76
N LEU A 86 6.78 -5.17 5.02
CA LEU A 86 7.34 -6.04 3.99
C LEU A 86 7.09 -7.52 4.32
N LEU A 87 6.83 -8.30 3.29
CA LEU A 87 6.85 -9.76 3.38
C LEU A 87 8.28 -10.29 3.47
N THR A 88 8.46 -11.44 4.10
CA THR A 88 9.76 -12.13 4.16
C THR A 88 10.39 -12.28 2.76
N ASP A 89 9.58 -12.62 1.74
CA ASP A 89 10.07 -12.78 0.37
C ASP A 89 10.47 -11.45 -0.27
N GLN A 90 9.73 -10.38 -0.02
CA GLN A 90 10.08 -9.03 -0.50
C GLN A 90 11.43 -8.58 0.06
N ILE A 91 11.69 -8.79 1.36
CA ILE A 91 12.99 -8.49 1.98
C ILE A 91 14.10 -9.36 1.36
N ARG A 92 13.83 -10.64 1.11
CA ARG A 92 14.80 -11.52 0.44
C ARG A 92 15.15 -11.01 -0.96
N ARG A 93 14.17 -10.65 -1.77
CA ARG A 93 14.36 -10.14 -3.15
C ARG A 93 15.12 -8.82 -3.17
N LEU A 94 14.90 -7.95 -2.19
CA LEU A 94 15.58 -6.66 -2.07
C LEU A 94 17.03 -6.80 -1.58
N HIS A 95 17.29 -7.60 -0.54
CA HIS A 95 18.55 -7.56 0.21
C HIS A 95 19.40 -8.84 0.16
N PHE A 96 18.89 -9.95 -0.43
CA PHE A 96 19.58 -11.24 -0.51
C PHE A 96 19.59 -11.81 -1.93
N TYR A 97 19.60 -10.94 -2.93
CA TYR A 97 19.59 -11.30 -4.36
C TYR A 97 20.93 -11.84 -4.87
N ASP A 98 22.03 -11.53 -4.17
CA ASP A 98 23.42 -11.82 -4.52
C ASP A 98 23.91 -13.21 -4.12
N HIS A 99 23.00 -14.09 -3.70
CA HIS A 99 23.34 -15.42 -3.25
C HIS A 99 23.24 -16.47 -4.36
N ALA A 100 24.12 -17.48 -4.30
CA ALA A 100 24.23 -18.55 -5.30
C ALA A 100 22.94 -19.36 -5.51
N SER A 101 22.07 -19.46 -4.49
CA SER A 101 20.78 -20.13 -4.61
C SER A 101 19.69 -19.43 -3.81
N LYS A 102 18.43 -19.56 -4.28
CA LYS A 102 17.24 -19.08 -3.56
C LYS A 102 17.13 -19.68 -2.16
N HIS A 103 17.50 -20.95 -1.99
CA HIS A 103 17.47 -21.61 -0.67
C HIS A 103 18.46 -20.98 0.31
N THR A 104 19.69 -20.72 -0.11
CA THR A 104 20.71 -20.04 0.71
C THR A 104 20.28 -18.63 1.05
N ALA A 105 19.75 -17.88 0.07
CA ALA A 105 19.18 -16.54 0.27
C ALA A 105 18.07 -16.54 1.34
N THR A 106 17.10 -17.46 1.21
CA THR A 106 15.99 -17.60 2.16
C THR A 106 16.46 -17.91 3.57
N ARG A 107 17.40 -18.86 3.73
CA ARG A 107 17.94 -19.20 5.04
C ARG A 107 18.69 -18.05 5.70
N LYS A 108 19.53 -17.32 4.94
CA LYS A 108 20.25 -16.16 5.44
C LYS A 108 19.30 -15.01 5.79
N ASN A 109 18.30 -14.76 4.94
CA ASN A 109 17.25 -13.78 5.20
C ASN A 109 16.56 -14.06 6.54
N MET A 110 16.03 -15.29 6.73
CA MET A 110 15.36 -15.66 7.98
C MET A 110 16.27 -15.52 9.20
N LYS A 111 17.54 -15.96 9.10
CA LYS A 111 18.51 -15.82 10.21
C LYS A 111 18.73 -14.33 10.56
N THR A 112 18.84 -13.46 9.56
CA THR A 112 19.00 -12.01 9.76
C THR A 112 17.76 -11.40 10.39
N LEU A 113 16.56 -11.73 9.89
CA LEU A 113 15.30 -11.20 10.39
C LEU A 113 15.06 -11.60 11.86
N HIS A 114 15.27 -12.87 12.21
CA HIS A 114 15.17 -13.30 13.61
C HIS A 114 16.18 -12.61 14.52
N ARG A 115 17.43 -12.42 14.09
CA ARG A 115 18.43 -11.68 14.86
C ARG A 115 18.01 -10.22 15.08
N LEU A 116 17.47 -9.54 14.06
CA LEU A 116 16.97 -8.17 14.22
C LEU A 116 15.70 -8.11 15.11
N GLU A 117 14.85 -9.15 15.08
CA GLU A 117 13.70 -9.30 15.97
C GLU A 117 14.16 -9.56 17.42
N ASP A 118 15.15 -10.43 17.65
CA ASP A 118 15.75 -10.68 18.98
C ASP A 118 16.36 -9.42 19.58
N HIS A 119 16.90 -8.53 18.75
CA HIS A 119 17.36 -7.20 19.16
C HIS A 119 16.21 -6.19 19.33
N GLY A 120 14.95 -6.59 19.10
CA GLY A 120 13.79 -5.74 19.24
C GLY A 120 13.69 -4.61 18.21
N LEU A 121 14.48 -4.64 17.11
CA LEU A 121 14.52 -3.60 16.09
C LEU A 121 13.39 -3.71 15.06
N ILE A 122 12.92 -4.93 14.82
CA ILE A 122 11.77 -5.26 13.95
C ILE A 122 10.85 -6.23 14.70
N LYS A 123 9.61 -6.33 14.22
CA LYS A 123 8.62 -7.33 14.71
C LYS A 123 7.76 -7.85 13.55
N THR A 124 7.10 -8.97 13.81
CA THR A 124 6.07 -9.52 12.92
C THR A 124 4.68 -9.26 13.49
N PHE A 125 3.66 -9.21 12.61
CA PHE A 125 2.28 -9.33 13.06
C PHE A 125 2.00 -10.76 13.52
N LYS A 126 1.22 -10.92 14.58
CA LYS A 126 0.75 -12.24 15.05
C LYS A 126 -0.02 -12.98 13.95
N ARG A 127 -0.73 -12.24 13.11
CA ARG A 127 -1.51 -12.76 12.00
C ARG A 127 -0.66 -12.83 10.74
N ARG A 128 -0.53 -14.02 10.17
CA ARG A 128 0.12 -14.24 8.87
C ARG A 128 -0.84 -13.83 7.75
N ILE A 129 -0.31 -13.20 6.71
CA ILE A 129 -1.08 -12.90 5.51
C ILE A 129 -0.82 -14.03 4.51
N GLY A 130 -1.90 -14.77 4.16
CA GLY A 130 -1.82 -15.84 3.16
C GLY A 130 -1.64 -15.27 1.76
N GLY A 131 -0.74 -15.87 0.97
CA GLY A 131 -0.65 -15.62 -0.46
C GLY A 131 -1.91 -16.16 -1.17
N ALA A 132 -2.29 -15.53 -2.30
CA ALA A 132 -3.44 -15.92 -3.13
C ALA A 132 -3.37 -17.38 -3.64
N ASN A 133 -2.20 -17.99 -3.64
CA ASN A 133 -1.95 -19.37 -4.10
C ASN A 133 -1.56 -20.25 -2.92
N LYS A 134 -2.52 -20.71 -2.10
CA LYS A 134 -2.46 -21.84 -1.12
C LYS A 134 -1.09 -22.21 -0.50
N GLY A 135 -0.10 -21.29 -0.52
CA GLY A 135 1.19 -21.46 0.15
C GLY A 135 1.10 -21.08 1.64
N SER A 136 2.07 -21.51 2.45
CA SER A 136 2.13 -21.14 3.86
C SER A 136 2.12 -19.63 4.01
N ALA A 137 1.26 -19.10 4.87
CA ALA A 137 1.12 -17.67 5.13
C ALA A 137 2.48 -17.05 5.50
N SER A 138 2.86 -15.99 4.80
CA SER A 138 4.14 -15.30 4.98
C SER A 138 4.11 -14.37 6.19
N TYR A 139 5.25 -14.20 6.86
CA TYR A 139 5.41 -13.19 7.90
C TYR A 139 5.42 -11.80 7.27
N VAL A 140 4.74 -10.86 7.93
CA VAL A 140 4.79 -9.43 7.64
C VAL A 140 5.64 -8.75 8.70
N TRP A 141 6.71 -8.14 8.27
CA TRP A 141 7.70 -7.47 9.10
C TRP A 141 7.47 -5.96 9.11
N PHE A 142 7.76 -5.34 10.25
CA PHE A 142 7.67 -3.89 10.42
C PHE A 142 8.74 -3.39 11.39
N LEU A 143 9.10 -2.12 11.24
CA LEU A 143 10.09 -1.47 12.10
C LEU A 143 9.48 -1.13 13.46
N THR A 144 10.21 -1.38 14.54
CA THR A 144 9.82 -0.98 15.90
C THR A 144 10.25 0.46 16.20
N GLU A 145 9.79 1.01 17.33
CA GLU A 145 10.30 2.29 17.84
C GLU A 145 11.83 2.24 18.09
N ALA A 146 12.35 1.13 18.62
CA ALA A 146 13.78 0.95 18.81
C ALA A 146 14.55 0.97 17.49
N GLY A 147 14.04 0.29 16.47
CA GLY A 147 14.59 0.32 15.11
C GLY A 147 14.58 1.71 14.49
N GLN A 148 13.48 2.47 14.64
CA GLN A 148 13.39 3.85 14.18
C GLN A 148 14.41 4.75 14.90
N ARG A 149 14.52 4.65 16.22
CA ARG A 149 15.49 5.42 17.00
C ARG A 149 16.93 5.10 16.61
N LEU A 150 17.23 3.86 16.31
CA LEU A 150 18.56 3.43 15.85
C LEU A 150 18.88 4.04 14.47
N LEU A 151 17.93 4.08 13.53
CA LEU A 151 18.09 4.76 12.24
C LEU A 151 18.30 6.27 12.42
N ASN A 152 17.48 6.90 13.27
CA ASN A 152 17.61 8.34 13.56
C ASN A 152 18.99 8.65 14.18
N LEU A 153 19.51 7.79 15.07
CA LEU A 153 20.85 7.93 15.63
C LEU A 153 21.94 7.89 14.55
N ARG A 154 21.83 6.94 13.59
CA ARG A 154 22.77 6.84 12.46
C ARG A 154 22.69 8.04 11.52
N ASP A 155 21.49 8.48 11.23
CA ASP A 155 21.21 9.57 10.28
C ASP A 155 21.39 10.97 10.93
N ASN A 156 21.78 11.05 12.22
CA ASN A 156 21.87 12.26 13.03
C ASN A 156 20.60 13.10 13.06
N ILE A 157 19.44 12.44 13.08
CA ILE A 157 18.13 13.06 13.15
C ILE A 157 17.71 13.14 14.63
N ASP A 158 17.53 14.36 15.14
CA ASP A 158 17.02 14.61 16.49
C ASP A 158 15.49 14.78 16.44
N GLU A 159 14.77 13.67 16.40
CA GLU A 159 13.30 13.69 16.44
C GLU A 159 12.79 13.46 17.87
N PRO A 160 11.78 14.24 18.32
CA PRO A 160 11.15 14.03 19.61
C PRO A 160 10.49 12.65 19.66
N ARG A 161 10.55 12.00 20.83
CA ARG A 161 9.89 10.72 21.09
C ARG A 161 8.41 10.86 20.84
N ARG A 162 7.91 10.32 19.73
CA ARG A 162 6.47 10.12 19.52
C ARG A 162 6.11 8.75 20.07
N SER A 163 5.45 8.71 21.22
CA SER A 163 4.82 7.51 21.74
C SER A 163 3.64 7.17 20.82
N HIS A 164 3.86 6.39 19.81
CA HIS A 164 2.78 5.81 19.03
C HIS A 164 2.23 4.60 19.81
N ARG A 165 1.01 4.73 20.32
CA ARG A 165 0.21 3.55 20.68
C ARG A 165 0.09 2.72 19.42
N TYR A 166 0.69 1.55 19.42
CA TYR A 166 0.65 0.62 18.31
C TYR A 166 -0.78 0.04 18.23
N LEU A 167 -1.61 0.67 17.40
CA LEU A 167 -2.88 0.07 16.98
C LEU A 167 -2.56 -0.86 15.81
N GLU A 168 -2.90 -2.13 15.93
CA GLU A 168 -2.73 -3.08 14.83
C GLU A 168 -3.53 -2.58 13.62
N PRO A 169 -2.88 -2.34 12.46
CA PRO A 169 -3.57 -1.79 11.31
C PRO A 169 -4.57 -2.79 10.75
N SER A 170 -5.61 -2.27 10.06
CA SER A 170 -6.59 -3.14 9.40
C SER A 170 -5.92 -4.05 8.36
N TYR A 171 -6.46 -5.24 8.17
CA TYR A 171 -5.98 -6.19 7.18
C TYR A 171 -5.96 -5.60 5.75
N VAL A 172 -6.96 -4.81 5.40
CA VAL A 172 -7.06 -4.13 4.10
C VAL A 172 -5.90 -3.15 3.92
N HIS A 173 -5.60 -2.34 4.94
CA HIS A 173 -4.49 -1.40 4.91
C HIS A 173 -3.14 -2.12 4.74
N VAL A 174 -2.90 -3.19 5.50
CA VAL A 174 -1.65 -3.97 5.37
C VAL A 174 -1.51 -4.57 3.98
N ARG A 175 -2.57 -5.15 3.42
CA ARG A 175 -2.54 -5.70 2.05
C ARG A 175 -2.23 -4.64 1.00
N HIS A 176 -2.85 -3.47 1.12
CA HIS A 176 -2.60 -2.35 0.22
C HIS A 176 -1.14 -1.90 0.31
N THR A 177 -0.62 -1.65 1.51
CA THR A 177 0.77 -1.24 1.72
C THR A 177 1.78 -2.27 1.19
N LEU A 178 1.50 -3.58 1.36
CA LEU A 178 2.34 -4.64 0.80
C LEU A 178 2.31 -4.68 -0.73
N ALA A 179 1.19 -4.32 -1.36
CA ALA A 179 1.10 -4.24 -2.81
C ALA A 179 1.84 -3.00 -3.36
N VAL A 180 1.80 -1.87 -2.65
CA VAL A 180 2.66 -0.71 -2.95
C VAL A 180 4.14 -1.10 -2.85
N ALA A 181 4.54 -1.81 -1.78
CA ALA A 181 5.90 -2.31 -1.61
C ALA A 181 6.31 -3.28 -2.72
N GLU A 182 5.38 -4.08 -3.26
CA GLU A 182 5.65 -4.98 -4.39
C GLU A 182 6.05 -4.22 -5.65
N CYS A 183 5.40 -3.10 -5.97
CA CYS A 183 5.81 -2.25 -7.08
C CYS A 183 7.25 -1.74 -6.92
N TYR A 184 7.65 -1.35 -5.70
CA TYR A 184 9.03 -0.97 -5.43
C TYR A 184 10.01 -2.14 -5.62
N VAL A 185 9.67 -3.34 -5.13
CA VAL A 185 10.49 -4.55 -5.31
C VAL A 185 10.69 -4.83 -6.80
N GLN A 186 9.62 -4.78 -7.59
CA GLN A 186 9.69 -4.99 -9.04
C GLN A 186 10.56 -3.93 -9.72
N LEU A 187 10.44 -2.65 -9.37
CA LEU A 187 11.30 -1.58 -9.92
C LEU A 187 12.79 -1.85 -9.66
N ILE A 188 13.13 -2.29 -8.44
CA ILE A 188 14.52 -2.67 -8.10
C ILE A 188 14.97 -3.90 -8.90
N GLU A 189 14.12 -4.93 -9.05
CA GLU A 189 14.47 -6.12 -9.84
C GLU A 189 14.63 -5.79 -11.33
N ILE A 190 13.76 -4.96 -11.89
CA ILE A 190 13.85 -4.47 -13.27
C ILE A 190 15.17 -3.70 -13.48
N SER A 191 15.51 -2.79 -12.58
CA SER A 191 16.77 -2.02 -12.67
C SER A 191 18.02 -2.91 -12.57
N ARG A 192 17.96 -4.04 -11.85
CA ARG A 192 19.03 -5.03 -11.78
C ARG A 192 19.12 -5.90 -13.04
N LYS A 193 17.95 -6.22 -13.61
CA LYS A 193 17.83 -7.09 -14.79
C LYS A 193 18.28 -6.39 -16.08
N TYR A 194 17.98 -5.11 -16.22
CA TYR A 194 18.23 -4.33 -17.43
C TYR A 194 19.24 -3.20 -17.16
N LYS A 195 20.46 -3.33 -17.69
CA LYS A 195 21.57 -2.38 -17.43
C LYS A 195 21.30 -0.95 -17.90
N HIS A 196 20.43 -0.77 -18.88
CA HIS A 196 20.04 0.55 -19.40
C HIS A 196 18.93 1.21 -18.60
N LEU A 197 18.28 0.44 -17.71
CA LEU A 197 17.25 0.95 -16.81
C LEU A 197 17.83 1.19 -15.41
N SER A 198 17.49 2.33 -14.83
CA SER A 198 17.83 2.63 -13.44
C SER A 198 16.69 3.32 -12.73
N LEU A 199 16.55 3.04 -11.45
CA LEU A 199 15.62 3.74 -10.57
C LEU A 199 16.32 4.99 -10.03
N ALA A 200 15.91 6.17 -10.51
CA ALA A 200 16.57 7.44 -10.19
C ALA A 200 16.03 8.08 -8.91
N ASN A 201 14.74 7.92 -8.65
CA ASN A 201 14.11 8.47 -7.44
C ASN A 201 12.88 7.65 -7.07
N VAL A 202 12.60 7.58 -5.78
CA VAL A 202 11.36 7.06 -5.21
C VAL A 202 10.88 7.97 -4.08
N GLN A 203 9.59 8.10 -3.96
CA GLN A 203 8.95 8.81 -2.84
C GLN A 203 7.77 7.96 -2.34
N TRP A 204 7.80 7.66 -1.05
CA TRP A 204 6.74 6.99 -0.34
C TRP A 204 5.78 8.01 0.28
N GLU A 205 4.66 7.56 0.79
CA GLU A 205 3.80 8.41 1.61
C GLU A 205 4.47 8.82 2.93
N PRO A 206 4.41 10.09 3.32
CA PRO A 206 3.70 11.22 2.72
C PRO A 206 4.52 12.05 1.71
N GLU A 207 5.77 11.71 1.44
CA GLU A 207 6.69 12.49 0.59
C GLU A 207 6.22 12.58 -0.88
N CYS A 208 5.51 11.55 -1.36
CA CYS A 208 4.91 11.55 -2.69
C CYS A 208 3.68 12.45 -2.81
N TRP A 209 3.15 13.01 -1.73
CA TRP A 209 1.97 13.86 -1.76
C TRP A 209 2.26 15.22 -2.38
N ARG A 210 1.30 15.75 -3.13
CA ARG A 210 1.44 17.01 -3.88
C ARG A 210 0.40 18.01 -3.40
N PRO A 211 0.81 19.02 -2.61
CA PRO A 211 -0.08 20.12 -2.24
C PRO A 211 -0.33 21.02 -3.45
N TYR A 212 -1.56 21.49 -3.62
CA TYR A 212 -1.94 22.48 -4.64
C TYR A 212 -3.19 23.25 -4.20
N THR A 213 -3.42 24.40 -4.82
CA THR A 213 -4.62 25.22 -4.57
C THR A 213 -5.60 25.07 -5.72
N LYS A 214 -6.87 24.85 -5.42
CA LYS A 214 -7.97 24.83 -6.40
C LYS A 214 -9.13 25.68 -5.87
N ASP A 215 -9.61 26.60 -6.71
CA ASP A 215 -10.74 27.48 -6.40
C ASP A 215 -10.56 28.23 -5.04
N GLY A 216 -9.32 28.60 -4.70
CA GLY A 216 -8.96 29.27 -3.45
C GLY A 216 -8.83 28.33 -2.23
N TYR A 217 -9.01 27.05 -2.38
CA TYR A 217 -8.88 26.05 -1.31
C TYR A 217 -7.63 25.18 -1.47
N ASP A 218 -6.96 24.94 -0.34
CA ASP A 218 -5.82 24.03 -0.30
C ASP A 218 -6.30 22.60 -0.51
N GLN A 219 -5.66 21.94 -1.44
CA GLN A 219 -5.89 20.54 -1.82
C GLN A 219 -4.59 19.75 -1.73
N GLN A 220 -4.71 18.45 -1.67
CA GLN A 220 -3.56 17.55 -1.69
C GLN A 220 -3.85 16.33 -2.56
N LEU A 221 -3.07 16.14 -3.63
CA LEU A 221 -3.04 14.87 -4.35
C LEU A 221 -2.20 13.89 -3.53
N LYS A 222 -2.70 12.67 -3.36
CA LYS A 222 -2.07 11.63 -2.55
C LYS A 222 -1.87 10.37 -3.38
N PRO A 223 -0.81 10.30 -4.20
CA PRO A 223 -0.38 9.04 -4.80
C PRO A 223 -0.01 8.02 -3.73
N ASP A 224 -0.21 6.75 -4.00
CA ASP A 224 0.28 5.69 -3.12
C ASP A 224 1.81 5.60 -3.17
N PHE A 225 2.39 5.90 -4.34
CA PHE A 225 3.83 5.86 -4.56
C PHE A 225 4.22 6.75 -5.75
N PHE A 226 5.43 7.31 -5.71
CA PHE A 226 6.00 8.03 -6.84
C PHE A 226 7.38 7.48 -7.18
N ALA A 227 7.66 7.30 -8.48
CA ALA A 227 8.94 6.84 -8.95
C ALA A 227 9.41 7.62 -10.17
N VAL A 228 10.74 7.69 -10.33
CA VAL A 228 11.40 8.18 -11.54
C VAL A 228 12.35 7.09 -12.03
N THR A 229 12.14 6.64 -13.25
CA THR A 229 13.02 5.68 -13.92
C THR A 229 13.77 6.35 -15.06
N LYS A 230 15.00 5.91 -15.29
CA LYS A 230 15.80 6.32 -16.44
C LYS A 230 15.99 5.14 -17.40
N ASN A 231 15.78 5.40 -18.68
CA ASN A 231 15.99 4.47 -19.76
C ASN A 231 16.91 5.13 -20.80
N GLY A 232 18.21 4.90 -20.68
CA GLY A 232 19.23 5.64 -21.44
C GLY A 232 19.19 7.13 -21.11
N GLU A 233 18.88 7.97 -22.09
CA GLU A 233 18.75 9.43 -21.94
C GLU A 233 17.33 9.89 -21.54
N TYR A 234 16.35 8.99 -21.57
CA TYR A 234 14.96 9.31 -21.22
C TYR A 234 14.73 9.15 -19.73
N GLU A 235 13.86 10.00 -19.19
CA GLU A 235 13.42 9.97 -17.81
C GLU A 235 11.90 9.89 -17.78
N ASP A 236 11.37 8.78 -17.24
CA ASP A 236 9.95 8.56 -17.06
C ASP A 236 9.55 8.81 -15.59
N ARG A 237 8.42 9.48 -15.40
CA ARG A 237 7.88 9.83 -14.09
C ARG A 237 6.54 9.18 -13.88
N TRP A 238 6.35 8.53 -12.73
CA TRP A 238 5.22 7.66 -12.43
C TRP A 238 4.56 8.06 -11.13
N PHE A 239 3.28 8.40 -11.17
CA PHE A 239 2.40 8.28 -10.01
C PHE A 239 1.80 6.89 -10.04
N ILE A 240 2.02 6.08 -9.01
CA ILE A 240 1.54 4.70 -8.94
C ILE A 240 0.41 4.62 -7.92
N GLU A 241 -0.67 3.99 -8.32
CA GLU A 241 -1.89 3.75 -7.59
C GLU A 241 -2.21 2.27 -7.57
N ILE A 242 -2.52 1.73 -6.40
CA ILE A 242 -2.86 0.33 -6.23
C ILE A 242 -4.36 0.18 -6.00
N ASP A 243 -5.04 -0.46 -6.93
CA ASP A 243 -6.45 -0.81 -6.78
C ASP A 243 -6.60 -2.32 -6.57
N LEU A 244 -6.82 -2.73 -5.34
CA LEU A 244 -7.07 -4.14 -4.97
C LEU A 244 -8.53 -4.59 -5.22
N ASN A 245 -9.31 -3.80 -5.98
CA ASN A 245 -10.74 -4.01 -6.21
C ASN A 245 -11.55 -4.06 -4.89
N THR A 246 -11.09 -3.34 -3.86
CA THR A 246 -11.77 -3.20 -2.56
C THR A 246 -12.67 -1.98 -2.52
N GLU A 247 -12.49 -1.04 -3.44
CA GLU A 247 -13.28 0.19 -3.55
C GLU A 247 -14.21 0.16 -4.75
N ALA A 248 -15.32 0.88 -4.66
CA ALA A 248 -16.23 1.06 -5.79
C ALA A 248 -15.52 1.84 -6.91
N LEU A 249 -15.84 1.50 -8.18
CA LEU A 249 -15.26 2.16 -9.35
C LEU A 249 -15.45 3.69 -9.31
N SER A 250 -16.57 4.17 -8.80
CA SER A 250 -16.84 5.62 -8.65
C SER A 250 -15.83 6.32 -7.75
N VAL A 251 -15.33 5.67 -6.69
CA VAL A 251 -14.31 6.23 -5.79
C VAL A 251 -12.97 6.35 -6.52
N VAL A 252 -12.61 5.32 -7.29
CA VAL A 252 -11.37 5.33 -8.11
C VAL A 252 -11.46 6.43 -9.18
N LEU A 253 -12.60 6.59 -9.85
CA LEU A 253 -12.81 7.65 -10.84
C LEU A 253 -12.77 9.07 -10.22
N GLU A 254 -13.25 9.24 -8.99
CA GLU A 254 -13.07 10.51 -8.27
C GLU A 254 -11.57 10.79 -7.97
N LYS A 255 -10.77 9.76 -7.68
CA LYS A 255 -9.32 9.90 -7.56
C LYS A 255 -8.69 10.31 -8.90
N CYS A 256 -9.13 9.73 -10.02
CA CYS A 256 -8.72 10.15 -11.37
C CYS A 256 -9.05 11.64 -11.64
N LYS A 257 -10.21 12.15 -11.21
CA LYS A 257 -10.55 13.57 -11.33
C LYS A 257 -9.61 14.46 -10.52
N ARG A 258 -9.12 14.03 -9.37
CA ARG A 258 -8.11 14.77 -8.59
C ARG A 258 -6.80 14.87 -9.34
N TYR A 259 -6.34 13.81 -10.01
CA TYR A 259 -5.17 13.83 -10.90
C TYR A 259 -5.35 14.81 -12.05
N HIS A 260 -6.50 14.78 -12.72
CA HIS A 260 -6.82 15.72 -13.79
C HIS A 260 -6.85 17.18 -13.29
N ASN A 261 -7.39 17.44 -12.10
CA ASN A 261 -7.34 18.77 -11.49
C ASN A 261 -5.91 19.23 -11.22
N TYR A 262 -5.06 18.32 -10.70
CA TYR A 262 -3.66 18.60 -10.43
C TYR A 262 -2.85 18.86 -11.72
N LEU A 263 -3.06 18.07 -12.77
CA LEU A 263 -2.49 18.31 -14.09
C LEU A 263 -2.76 19.76 -14.57
N ARG A 264 -3.99 20.24 -14.39
CA ARG A 264 -4.40 21.61 -14.82
C ARG A 264 -3.70 22.72 -14.06
N THR A 265 -3.09 22.47 -12.91
CA THR A 265 -2.30 23.47 -12.18
C THR A 265 -0.98 23.79 -12.89
N GLY A 266 -0.49 22.90 -13.73
CA GLY A 266 0.78 23.03 -14.43
C GLY A 266 2.01 22.94 -13.52
N ILE A 267 1.88 22.54 -12.24
CA ILE A 267 2.99 22.51 -11.27
C ILE A 267 4.10 21.56 -11.74
N GLU A 268 3.75 20.32 -12.07
CA GLU A 268 4.74 19.32 -12.54
C GLU A 268 5.38 19.75 -13.88
N GLN A 269 4.55 20.27 -14.80
CA GLN A 269 5.04 20.70 -16.11
C GLN A 269 6.00 21.89 -16.02
N LYS A 270 5.74 22.84 -15.11
CA LYS A 270 6.66 23.96 -14.85
C LYS A 270 7.99 23.50 -14.26
N LYS A 271 7.95 22.50 -13.38
CA LYS A 271 9.13 22.00 -12.66
C LYS A 271 9.93 20.98 -13.49
N HIS A 272 9.25 20.13 -14.23
CA HIS A 272 9.84 18.94 -14.88
C HIS A 272 9.55 18.86 -16.38
N GLN A 273 8.84 19.85 -16.97
CA GLN A 273 8.40 19.93 -18.37
C GLN A 273 7.40 18.84 -18.80
N VAL A 274 7.15 17.88 -17.94
CA VAL A 274 6.20 16.78 -18.18
C VAL A 274 5.31 16.58 -16.96
N PHE A 275 4.13 15.98 -17.17
CA PHE A 275 3.31 15.47 -16.09
C PHE A 275 3.58 13.97 -15.93
N PRO A 276 3.75 13.46 -14.69
CA PRO A 276 3.94 12.04 -14.47
C PRO A 276 2.75 11.21 -14.99
N VAL A 277 3.03 10.09 -15.65
CA VAL A 277 1.98 9.13 -15.99
C VAL A 277 1.39 8.55 -14.71
N THR A 278 0.07 8.55 -14.61
CA THR A 278 -0.63 7.94 -13.48
C THR A 278 -0.95 6.49 -13.80
N VAL A 279 -0.28 5.58 -13.13
CA VAL A 279 -0.37 4.12 -13.35
C VAL A 279 -1.30 3.52 -12.31
N TRP A 280 -2.40 2.92 -12.75
CA TRP A 280 -3.27 2.10 -11.93
C TRP A 280 -2.88 0.63 -12.07
N VAL A 281 -2.38 0.05 -10.99
CA VAL A 281 -2.08 -1.39 -10.91
C VAL A 281 -3.30 -2.09 -10.32
N VAL A 282 -3.92 -2.95 -11.13
CA VAL A 282 -5.18 -3.63 -10.79
C VAL A 282 -4.97 -5.15 -10.68
N PRO A 283 -5.85 -5.89 -9.96
CA PRO A 283 -5.62 -7.30 -9.66
C PRO A 283 -5.86 -8.24 -10.84
N ASP A 284 -6.67 -7.85 -11.82
CA ASP A 284 -7.05 -8.71 -12.93
C ASP A 284 -7.56 -7.92 -14.14
N GLU A 285 -7.67 -8.62 -15.28
CA GLU A 285 -8.11 -8.04 -16.55
C GLU A 285 -9.55 -7.52 -16.51
N SER A 286 -10.43 -8.13 -15.73
CA SER A 286 -11.82 -7.66 -15.57
C SER A 286 -11.89 -6.30 -14.91
N ARG A 287 -11.07 -6.08 -13.86
CA ARG A 287 -10.97 -4.78 -13.19
C ARG A 287 -10.31 -3.74 -14.09
N LYS A 288 -9.26 -4.15 -14.81
CA LYS A 288 -8.56 -3.31 -15.80
C LYS A 288 -9.54 -2.76 -16.83
N GLN A 289 -10.30 -3.63 -17.49
CA GLN A 289 -11.25 -3.23 -18.53
C GLN A 289 -12.32 -2.26 -17.97
N LYS A 290 -12.89 -2.55 -16.82
CA LYS A 290 -13.88 -1.68 -16.18
C LYS A 290 -13.33 -0.29 -15.86
N LEU A 291 -12.08 -0.22 -15.42
CA LEU A 291 -11.44 1.06 -15.08
C LEU A 291 -11.13 1.85 -16.35
N ILE A 292 -10.61 1.22 -17.40
CA ILE A 292 -10.39 1.83 -18.72
C ILE A 292 -11.68 2.44 -19.24
N GLU A 293 -12.76 1.65 -19.33
CA GLU A 293 -14.06 2.13 -19.80
C GLU A 293 -14.60 3.30 -18.97
N GLY A 294 -14.38 3.24 -17.64
CA GLY A 294 -14.77 4.32 -16.73
C GLY A 294 -13.98 5.61 -16.96
N ILE A 295 -12.67 5.51 -17.16
CA ILE A 295 -11.78 6.63 -17.48
C ILE A 295 -12.15 7.24 -18.82
N ASP A 296 -12.25 6.44 -19.88
CA ASP A 296 -12.57 6.90 -21.24
C ASP A 296 -13.93 7.59 -21.29
N LYS A 297 -14.92 7.06 -20.57
CA LYS A 297 -16.23 7.69 -20.45
C LYS A 297 -16.18 9.03 -19.68
N THR A 298 -15.35 9.11 -18.63
CA THR A 298 -15.25 10.29 -17.76
C THR A 298 -14.46 11.42 -18.43
N PHE A 299 -13.42 11.07 -19.20
CA PHE A 299 -12.46 12.02 -19.79
C PHE A 299 -12.46 11.99 -21.32
N LYS A 300 -13.61 11.82 -21.97
CA LYS A 300 -13.81 11.61 -23.41
C LYS A 300 -12.93 12.44 -24.36
N ASN A 301 -12.57 13.67 -23.98
CA ASN A 301 -11.71 14.59 -24.74
C ASN A 301 -10.58 15.15 -23.86
N GLY A 302 -10.26 14.44 -22.78
CA GLY A 302 -9.21 14.86 -21.84
C GLY A 302 -7.81 14.44 -22.31
N PRO A 303 -6.79 14.98 -21.67
CA PRO A 303 -5.42 14.53 -21.89
C PRO A 303 -5.28 13.07 -21.46
N LYS A 304 -4.65 12.27 -22.29
CA LYS A 304 -4.32 10.88 -21.97
C LYS A 304 -3.16 10.86 -20.98
N MET A 305 -3.43 10.41 -19.77
CA MET A 305 -2.47 10.46 -18.67
C MET A 305 -2.53 9.25 -17.74
N PHE A 306 -3.47 8.34 -17.98
CA PHE A 306 -3.67 7.15 -17.17
C PHE A 306 -3.22 5.90 -17.92
N ALA A 307 -2.36 5.11 -17.31
CA ALA A 307 -2.08 3.74 -17.70
C ALA A 307 -2.79 2.80 -16.72
N VAL A 308 -3.53 1.83 -17.21
CA VAL A 308 -4.18 0.80 -16.38
C VAL A 308 -3.59 -0.54 -16.73
N ILE A 309 -2.95 -1.18 -15.77
CA ILE A 309 -2.19 -2.41 -15.97
C ILE A 309 -2.50 -3.44 -14.88
N THR A 310 -2.31 -4.69 -15.20
CA THR A 310 -2.17 -5.74 -14.19
C THR A 310 -0.74 -5.81 -13.65
N ASP A 311 -0.54 -6.48 -12.53
CA ASP A 311 0.80 -6.70 -11.95
C ASP A 311 1.78 -7.37 -12.93
N LEU A 312 1.29 -8.24 -13.81
CA LEU A 312 2.09 -8.94 -14.83
C LEU A 312 2.61 -8.02 -15.94
N GLU A 313 1.95 -6.90 -16.19
CA GLU A 313 2.31 -5.93 -17.24
C GLU A 313 3.26 -4.84 -16.72
N PHE A 314 3.54 -4.82 -15.42
CA PHE A 314 4.34 -3.75 -14.80
C PHE A 314 5.77 -3.69 -15.37
N GLU A 315 6.43 -4.83 -15.55
CA GLU A 315 7.78 -4.88 -16.14
C GLU A 315 7.80 -4.31 -17.57
N ASP A 316 6.82 -4.66 -18.38
CA ASP A 316 6.74 -4.18 -19.78
C ASP A 316 6.46 -2.68 -19.84
N LEU A 317 5.60 -2.15 -18.98
CA LEU A 317 5.37 -0.71 -18.86
C LEU A 317 6.68 0.04 -18.53
N ILE A 318 7.42 -0.42 -17.53
CA ILE A 318 8.66 0.24 -17.12
C ILE A 318 9.76 0.16 -18.19
N LYS A 319 9.79 -0.93 -18.97
CA LYS A 319 10.77 -1.10 -20.06
C LYS A 319 10.52 -0.21 -21.27
N HIS A 320 9.27 -0.07 -21.65
CA HIS A 320 8.91 0.55 -22.92
C HIS A 320 8.35 1.97 -22.76
N GLY A 321 8.08 2.39 -21.51
CA GLY A 321 7.36 3.63 -21.24
C GLY A 321 5.87 3.49 -21.55
N ALA A 322 5.11 4.54 -21.30
CA ALA A 322 3.67 4.58 -21.56
C ALA A 322 3.39 5.20 -22.94
N THR A 323 4.03 4.70 -24.00
CA THR A 323 3.88 5.25 -25.34
C THR A 323 2.55 4.89 -26.01
N ASP A 324 2.06 3.67 -25.74
CA ASP A 324 0.80 3.16 -26.28
C ASP A 324 -0.11 2.69 -25.14
N GLY A 325 -1.40 3.06 -25.18
CA GLY A 325 -2.40 2.61 -24.20
C GLY A 325 -2.66 3.57 -23.04
N LEU A 326 -2.37 4.85 -23.18
CA LEU A 326 -2.85 5.88 -22.25
C LEU A 326 -4.33 6.19 -22.44
N HIS A 327 -5.06 6.39 -21.35
CA HIS A 327 -6.48 6.71 -21.27
C HIS A 327 -6.73 8.06 -20.61
#